data_7bebb5c30fb80b1b04abc1b8d8a286ef
#
_entry.id   7bebb5c30fb80b1b04abc1b8d8a286ef
#
_cell.length_a   1.000
_cell.length_b   1.000
_cell.length_c   1.000
_cell.angle_alpha   90.00
_cell.angle_beta   90.00
_cell.angle_gamma   90.00
#
_symmetry.space_group_name_H-M   'P 1'
#
loop_
_entity.id
_entity.type
_entity.pdbx_description
1 polymer ?
#
loop_
_entity_poly.entity_id
_entity_poly.type
_entity_poly.pdbx_seq_one_letter_code
_entity_poly.pdbx_strand_id
1 'polypeptide(L)'
;EISACLVGSEMCIRDRDELIKEFDYHRISKSPAVFDIVKLRWMNGEYLKAMDFDKFYEMAEPYLKAAISKPLDLKKIAAMVKTRIEVFPDIAGLVDFFEELPEYDVAMYTHKKMKTTAETSLEVLKDLLPILEAQEDYSNDGLYQTLVKYVEEKGCKNGYVMWPIRTAVSGKQMTPAGATEIMEVLGKEESLARIRKGIELLQANV
;
A
#
# COMPACT_ATOMS: atom_id res chain seq x y z
N GLU A 1 17.13 30.89 11.64
CA GLU A 1 17.84 29.66 11.20
C GLU A 1 17.22 28.37 11.74
N ILE A 2 16.69 28.35 13.00
CA ILE A 2 15.94 27.19 13.49
C ILE A 2 14.68 26.95 12.66
N SER A 3 14.03 28.00 12.20
CA SER A 3 12.89 27.93 11.27
C SER A 3 13.28 27.41 9.89
N ALA A 4 14.51 27.72 9.41
CA ALA A 4 15.04 27.18 8.14
C ALA A 4 15.49 25.71 8.28
N CYS A 5 15.92 25.30 9.47
CA CYS A 5 16.28 23.90 9.75
C CYS A 5 15.07 22.94 9.74
N LEU A 6 13.86 23.47 9.88
CA LEU A 6 12.64 22.68 9.73
C LEU A 6 12.32 22.34 8.26
N VAL A 7 13.11 22.81 7.28
CA VAL A 7 12.90 22.56 5.85
C VAL A 7 14.06 21.78 5.26
N GLY A 8 14.05 20.45 5.45
CA GLY A 8 14.86 19.53 4.64
C GLY A 8 16.34 19.40 4.99
N SER A 9 16.78 19.79 6.19
CA SER A 9 18.14 19.52 6.66
C SER A 9 18.18 18.30 7.60
N GLU A 10 19.33 17.65 7.69
CA GLU A 10 19.59 16.52 8.61
C GLU A 10 19.30 16.85 10.09
N MET A 11 19.26 18.12 10.47
CA MET A 11 18.87 18.58 11.80
C MET A 11 17.41 18.29 12.19
N CYS A 12 16.53 18.02 11.23
CA CYS A 12 15.12 17.66 11.51
C CYS A 12 14.95 16.22 12.03
N ILE A 13 16.00 15.39 11.95
CA ILE A 13 16.00 13.98 12.33
C ILE A 13 16.72 13.75 13.66
N ARG A 14 17.22 14.80 14.29
CA ARG A 14 17.96 14.71 15.56
C ARG A 14 17.00 14.43 16.71
N ASP A 15 17.45 13.55 17.59
CA ASP A 15 16.71 13.25 18.78
C ASP A 15 16.70 14.43 19.79
N ARG A 16 15.88 14.30 20.84
CA ARG A 16 15.71 15.34 21.85
C ARG A 16 17.02 15.70 22.54
N ASP A 17 17.88 14.72 22.81
CA ASP A 17 19.13 14.91 23.58
C ASP A 17 20.19 15.62 22.73
N GLU A 18 20.24 15.32 21.45
CA GLU A 18 21.07 16.05 20.48
C GLU A 18 20.59 17.49 20.32
N LEU A 19 19.26 17.71 20.25
CA LEU A 19 18.69 19.04 20.15
C LEU A 19 19.01 19.90 21.38
N ILE A 20 18.97 19.32 22.59
CA ILE A 20 19.34 20.01 23.86
C ILE A 20 20.82 20.43 23.82
N LYS A 21 21.72 19.59 23.34
CA LYS A 21 23.16 19.88 23.25
C LYS A 21 23.50 21.03 22.29
N GLU A 22 22.73 21.12 21.20
CA GLU A 22 22.96 22.13 20.16
C GLU A 22 22.10 23.38 20.30
N PHE A 23 21.17 23.40 21.25
CA PHE A 23 20.30 24.54 21.46
C PHE A 23 21.08 25.77 21.95
N ASP A 24 21.02 26.84 21.16
CA ASP A 24 21.58 28.16 21.49
C ASP A 24 20.50 29.22 21.32
N TYR A 25 20.09 29.83 22.46
CA TYR A 25 19.07 30.86 22.46
C TYR A 25 19.46 32.13 21.68
N HIS A 26 20.75 32.39 21.48
CA HIS A 26 21.22 33.50 20.66
C HIS A 26 20.94 33.30 19.17
N ARG A 27 20.73 32.06 18.74
CA ARG A 27 20.41 31.68 17.36
C ARG A 27 18.90 31.67 17.08
N ILE A 28 18.06 32.00 18.06
CA ILE A 28 16.60 32.06 17.86
C ILE A 28 16.25 33.18 16.92
N SER A 29 15.58 32.85 15.81
CA SER A 29 15.07 33.84 14.85
C SER A 29 13.93 34.67 15.50
N LYS A 30 13.92 35.97 15.23
CA LYS A 30 12.81 36.85 15.62
C LYS A 30 11.58 36.73 14.70
N SER A 31 11.70 35.97 13.62
CA SER A 31 10.59 35.71 12.71
C SER A 31 9.55 34.80 13.36
N PRO A 32 8.25 35.04 13.19
CA PRO A 32 7.21 34.19 13.71
C PRO A 32 7.33 32.79 13.10
N ALA A 33 7.32 31.74 13.94
CA ALA A 33 7.26 30.36 13.48
C ALA A 33 5.82 30.02 13.10
N VAL A 34 5.62 29.49 11.90
CA VAL A 34 4.34 28.94 11.48
C VAL A 34 4.37 27.43 11.74
N PHE A 35 3.39 26.96 12.53
CA PHE A 35 3.24 25.52 12.76
C PHE A 35 2.65 24.85 11.52
N ASP A 36 3.42 23.95 10.90
CA ASP A 36 3.01 23.20 9.71
C ASP A 36 2.71 21.75 10.08
N ILE A 37 1.43 21.42 10.17
CA ILE A 37 0.96 20.07 10.51
C ILE A 37 1.34 19.04 9.43
N VAL A 38 1.37 19.42 8.16
CA VAL A 38 1.72 18.50 7.06
C VAL A 38 3.17 18.08 7.21
N LYS A 39 4.04 19.03 7.50
CA LYS A 39 5.45 18.75 7.75
C LYS A 39 5.66 17.89 8.99
N LEU A 40 4.93 18.17 10.08
CA LEU A 40 5.00 17.35 11.30
C LEU A 40 4.59 15.90 11.03
N ARG A 41 3.52 15.69 10.28
CA ARG A 41 3.08 14.35 9.88
C ARG A 41 4.15 13.65 9.04
N TRP A 42 4.69 14.33 8.04
CA TRP A 42 5.79 13.79 7.23
C TRP A 42 6.99 13.38 8.09
N MET A 43 7.44 14.26 9.01
CA MET A 43 8.53 13.94 9.93
C MET A 43 8.23 12.69 10.78
N ASN A 44 7.02 12.60 11.33
CA ASN A 44 6.59 11.42 12.08
C ASN A 44 6.63 10.15 11.21
N GLY A 45 6.22 10.25 9.95
CA GLY A 45 6.33 9.15 8.98
C GLY A 45 7.77 8.66 8.80
N GLU A 46 8.77 9.57 8.77
CA GLU A 46 10.18 9.18 8.69
C GLU A 46 10.64 8.44 9.96
N TYR A 47 10.21 8.85 11.15
CA TYR A 47 10.48 8.11 12.38
C TYR A 47 9.82 6.71 12.38
N LEU A 48 8.59 6.58 11.88
CA LEU A 48 7.92 5.28 11.75
C LEU A 48 8.65 4.35 10.78
N LYS A 49 9.14 4.86 9.66
CA LYS A 49 9.96 4.11 8.69
C LYS A 49 11.27 3.63 9.28
N ALA A 50 11.95 4.47 10.09
CA ALA A 50 13.23 4.16 10.72
C ALA A 50 13.08 3.25 11.96
N MET A 51 11.87 3.15 12.53
CA MET A 51 11.60 2.37 13.73
C MET A 51 11.89 0.88 13.50
N ASP A 52 12.39 0.18 14.51
CA ASP A 52 12.48 -1.28 14.50
C ASP A 52 11.12 -1.92 14.23
N PHE A 53 11.10 -3.04 13.48
CA PHE A 53 9.85 -3.63 13.03
C PHE A 53 9.01 -4.21 14.17
N ASP A 54 9.62 -4.88 15.13
CA ASP A 54 8.87 -5.48 16.24
C ASP A 54 8.23 -4.41 17.10
N LYS A 55 8.96 -3.31 17.39
CA LYS A 55 8.42 -2.15 18.09
C LYS A 55 7.30 -1.47 17.29
N PHE A 56 7.48 -1.31 15.98
CA PHE A 56 6.43 -0.78 15.11
C PHE A 56 5.18 -1.65 15.15
N TYR A 57 5.36 -2.98 15.05
CA TYR A 57 4.25 -3.93 15.06
C TYR A 57 3.48 -3.88 16.39
N GLU A 58 4.16 -3.86 17.53
CA GLU A 58 3.53 -3.73 18.84
C GLU A 58 2.62 -2.50 18.92
N MET A 59 3.07 -1.36 18.39
CA MET A 59 2.28 -0.13 18.37
C MET A 59 1.17 -0.13 17.31
N ALA A 60 1.36 -0.79 16.18
CA ALA A 60 0.40 -0.87 15.07
C ALA A 60 -0.69 -1.92 15.32
N GLU A 61 -0.41 -2.99 16.08
CA GLU A 61 -1.29 -4.14 16.28
C GLU A 61 -2.70 -3.75 16.76
N PRO A 62 -2.91 -2.84 17.72
CA PRO A 62 -4.25 -2.42 18.13
C PRO A 62 -5.07 -1.81 16.97
N TYR A 63 -4.43 -1.02 16.11
CA TYR A 63 -5.07 -0.39 14.96
C TYR A 63 -5.40 -1.42 13.87
N LEU A 64 -4.50 -2.39 13.64
CA LEU A 64 -4.74 -3.49 12.71
C LEU A 64 -5.90 -4.38 13.17
N LYS A 65 -5.92 -4.78 14.45
CA LYS A 65 -6.99 -5.59 15.04
C LYS A 65 -8.35 -4.87 15.08
N ALA A 66 -8.34 -3.55 15.16
CA ALA A 66 -9.56 -2.75 15.08
C ALA A 66 -10.11 -2.66 13.64
N ALA A 67 -9.25 -2.75 12.62
CA ALA A 67 -9.62 -2.66 11.22
C ALA A 67 -9.90 -4.02 10.57
N ILE A 68 -9.30 -5.11 11.08
CA ILE A 68 -9.34 -6.45 10.49
C ILE A 68 -9.71 -7.46 11.58
N SER A 69 -10.87 -8.09 11.43
CA SER A 69 -11.34 -9.15 12.32
C SER A 69 -11.01 -10.56 11.78
N LYS A 70 -10.75 -10.66 10.48
CA LYS A 70 -10.38 -11.92 9.81
C LYS A 70 -9.01 -12.45 10.31
N PRO A 71 -8.82 -13.77 10.34
CA PRO A 71 -7.57 -14.39 10.78
C PRO A 71 -6.48 -14.29 9.70
N LEU A 72 -6.05 -13.07 9.39
CA LEU A 72 -4.99 -12.78 8.42
C LEU A 72 -3.64 -12.57 9.13
N ASP A 73 -2.55 -12.65 8.37
CA ASP A 73 -1.22 -12.37 8.86
C ASP A 73 -1.01 -10.86 9.07
N LEU A 74 -1.35 -10.37 10.27
CA LEU A 74 -1.22 -8.97 10.63
C LEU A 74 0.22 -8.47 10.60
N LYS A 75 1.25 -9.34 10.76
CA LYS A 75 2.65 -8.94 10.65
C LYS A 75 3.01 -8.60 9.21
N LYS A 76 2.55 -9.40 8.24
CA LYS A 76 2.73 -9.09 6.81
C LYS A 76 2.04 -7.77 6.45
N ILE A 77 0.80 -7.57 6.91
CA ILE A 77 0.08 -6.32 6.69
C ILE A 77 0.80 -5.13 7.34
N ALA A 78 1.31 -5.28 8.56
CA ALA A 78 2.11 -4.25 9.23
C ALA A 78 3.35 -3.85 8.43
N ALA A 79 4.07 -4.83 7.85
CA ALA A 79 5.22 -4.58 6.98
C ALA A 79 4.85 -3.74 5.75
N MET A 80 3.69 -4.01 5.14
CA MET A 80 3.19 -3.27 3.98
C MET A 80 2.88 -1.81 4.33
N VAL A 81 2.25 -1.55 5.48
CA VAL A 81 1.82 -0.20 5.85
C VAL A 81 2.92 0.66 6.48
N LYS A 82 3.96 0.05 7.05
CA LYS A 82 5.04 0.74 7.78
C LYS A 82 5.65 1.92 7.00
N THR A 83 5.81 1.77 5.69
CA THR A 83 6.40 2.80 4.82
C THR A 83 5.38 3.74 4.21
N ARG A 84 4.08 3.55 4.49
CA ARG A 84 2.97 4.25 3.84
C ARG A 84 2.18 5.16 4.76
N ILE A 85 2.35 5.02 6.08
CA ILE A 85 1.65 5.83 7.07
C ILE A 85 2.53 6.95 7.61
N GLU A 86 1.89 8.02 8.00
CA GLU A 86 2.50 9.12 8.74
C GLU A 86 2.11 9.09 10.22
N VAL A 87 0.95 8.54 10.54
CA VAL A 87 0.45 8.30 11.90
C VAL A 87 -0.31 6.99 11.96
N PHE A 88 -0.36 6.32 13.11
CA PHE A 88 -1.03 5.02 13.25
C PHE A 88 -2.52 5.01 12.86
N PRO A 89 -3.34 6.06 13.12
CA PRO A 89 -4.72 6.10 12.65
C PRO A 89 -4.90 5.97 11.13
N ASP A 90 -3.87 6.27 10.33
CA ASP A 90 -3.93 6.12 8.86
C ASP A 90 -4.05 4.65 8.43
N ILE A 91 -3.69 3.70 9.31
CA ILE A 91 -3.75 2.25 9.06
C ILE A 91 -5.15 1.84 8.64
N ALA A 92 -6.18 2.25 9.38
CA ALA A 92 -7.55 1.81 9.14
C ALA A 92 -8.01 2.03 7.69
N GLY A 93 -7.73 3.22 7.12
CA GLY A 93 -8.12 3.54 5.74
C GLY A 93 -7.27 2.85 4.66
N LEU A 94 -6.08 2.33 5.03
CA LEU A 94 -5.19 1.64 4.10
C LEU A 94 -5.45 0.13 4.03
N VAL A 95 -6.04 -0.47 5.09
CA VAL A 95 -6.18 -1.93 5.22
C VAL A 95 -7.62 -2.43 5.25
N ASP A 96 -8.62 -1.55 5.22
CA ASP A 96 -10.05 -1.88 5.29
C ASP A 96 -10.48 -2.91 4.22
N PHE A 97 -9.88 -2.85 3.03
CA PHE A 97 -10.15 -3.81 1.96
C PHE A 97 -9.72 -5.25 2.28
N PHE A 98 -8.85 -5.48 3.26
CA PHE A 98 -8.54 -6.83 3.73
C PHE A 98 -9.73 -7.45 4.50
N GLU A 99 -10.50 -6.63 5.22
CA GLU A 99 -11.71 -7.09 5.89
C GLU A 99 -12.83 -7.36 4.90
N GLU A 100 -13.14 -6.40 4.04
CA GLU A 100 -14.19 -6.53 3.02
C GLU A 100 -13.79 -5.79 1.75
N LEU A 101 -14.06 -6.41 0.59
CA LEU A 101 -13.85 -5.75 -0.70
C LEU A 101 -14.85 -4.59 -0.83
N PRO A 102 -14.39 -3.32 -0.87
CA PRO A 102 -15.29 -2.19 -1.04
C PRO A 102 -16.00 -2.23 -2.39
N GLU A 103 -17.12 -1.56 -2.49
CA GLU A 103 -17.72 -1.27 -3.80
C GLU A 103 -16.84 -0.27 -4.56
N TYR A 104 -16.60 -0.51 -5.85
CA TYR A 104 -15.75 0.33 -6.67
C TYR A 104 -16.25 0.41 -8.11
N ASP A 105 -15.92 1.51 -8.77
CA ASP A 105 -16.32 1.80 -10.14
C ASP A 105 -15.42 1.08 -11.15
N VAL A 106 -16.00 0.62 -12.26
CA VAL A 106 -15.30 0.05 -13.42
C VAL A 106 -14.23 0.99 -13.98
N ALA A 107 -14.44 2.29 -13.87
CA ALA A 107 -13.45 3.30 -14.29
C ALA A 107 -12.08 3.12 -13.62
N MET A 108 -12.01 2.47 -12.44
CA MET A 108 -10.74 2.19 -11.75
C MET A 108 -9.83 1.23 -12.49
N TYR A 109 -10.36 0.41 -13.40
CA TYR A 109 -9.56 -0.46 -14.27
C TYR A 109 -8.82 0.31 -15.36
N THR A 110 -9.27 1.55 -15.67
CA THR A 110 -8.66 2.39 -16.67
C THR A 110 -7.50 3.20 -16.09
N HIS A 111 -6.29 3.01 -16.63
CA HIS A 111 -5.10 3.72 -16.17
C HIS A 111 -4.16 4.10 -17.33
N LYS A 112 -3.98 5.41 -17.56
CA LYS A 112 -3.19 5.94 -18.72
C LYS A 112 -1.74 5.43 -18.76
N LYS A 113 -1.02 5.46 -17.63
CA LYS A 113 0.39 5.04 -17.58
C LYS A 113 0.55 3.52 -17.77
N MET A 114 -0.40 2.72 -17.27
CA MET A 114 -0.39 1.27 -17.39
C MET A 114 -1.00 0.81 -18.73
N LYS A 115 -1.63 1.72 -19.46
CA LYS A 115 -2.31 1.48 -20.74
C LYS A 115 -3.43 0.44 -20.63
N THR A 116 -4.15 0.45 -19.51
CA THR A 116 -5.31 -0.41 -19.29
C THR A 116 -6.62 0.33 -19.54
N THR A 117 -7.61 -0.39 -20.01
CA THR A 117 -9.02 -0.01 -20.14
C THR A 117 -9.88 -1.07 -19.45
N ALA A 118 -11.19 -0.89 -19.39
CA ALA A 118 -12.10 -1.90 -18.85
C ALA A 118 -12.04 -3.19 -19.69
N GLU A 119 -12.04 -3.07 -21.03
CA GLU A 119 -11.98 -4.18 -21.98
C GLU A 119 -10.69 -4.98 -21.82
N THR A 120 -9.53 -4.30 -21.86
CA THR A 120 -8.23 -4.97 -21.72
C THR A 120 -8.05 -5.60 -20.35
N SER A 121 -8.59 -4.97 -19.31
CA SER A 121 -8.57 -5.53 -17.94
C SER A 121 -9.42 -6.79 -17.84
N LEU A 122 -10.57 -6.82 -18.50
CA LEU A 122 -11.43 -8.00 -18.58
C LEU A 122 -10.72 -9.18 -19.25
N GLU A 123 -10.03 -8.94 -20.37
CA GLU A 123 -9.24 -9.96 -21.07
C GLU A 123 -8.14 -10.52 -20.18
N VAL A 124 -7.36 -9.64 -19.55
CA VAL A 124 -6.27 -10.05 -18.64
C VAL A 124 -6.78 -10.88 -17.48
N LEU A 125 -7.87 -10.46 -16.82
CA LEU A 125 -8.42 -11.20 -15.68
C LEU A 125 -8.99 -12.56 -16.10
N LYS A 126 -9.65 -12.65 -17.27
CA LYS A 126 -10.15 -13.93 -17.81
C LYS A 126 -9.04 -14.89 -18.16
N ASP A 127 -7.96 -14.41 -18.80
CA ASP A 127 -6.81 -15.23 -19.15
C ASP A 127 -6.07 -15.75 -17.91
N LEU A 128 -5.94 -14.91 -16.88
CA LEU A 128 -5.20 -15.25 -15.66
C LEU A 128 -5.98 -16.10 -14.68
N LEU A 129 -7.31 -16.04 -14.67
CA LEU A 129 -8.12 -16.78 -13.71
C LEU A 129 -7.78 -18.29 -13.68
N PRO A 130 -7.79 -19.03 -14.82
CA PRO A 130 -7.47 -20.45 -14.83
C PRO A 130 -6.00 -20.74 -14.43
N ILE A 131 -5.07 -19.81 -14.73
CA ILE A 131 -3.66 -19.95 -14.35
C ILE A 131 -3.52 -19.85 -12.83
N LEU A 132 -4.19 -18.86 -12.22
CA LEU A 132 -4.19 -18.67 -10.77
C LEU A 132 -4.97 -19.75 -10.03
N GLU A 133 -6.00 -20.34 -10.64
CA GLU A 133 -6.70 -21.52 -10.11
C GLU A 133 -5.81 -22.76 -10.05
N ALA A 134 -4.97 -22.96 -11.06
CA ALA A 134 -4.01 -24.07 -11.12
C ALA A 134 -2.76 -23.83 -10.25
N GLN A 135 -2.51 -22.58 -9.83
CA GLN A 135 -1.33 -22.22 -9.03
C GLN A 135 -1.37 -22.89 -7.64
N GLU A 136 -0.34 -23.65 -7.30
CA GLU A 136 -0.20 -24.29 -5.98
C GLU A 136 0.52 -23.37 -4.99
N ASP A 137 1.64 -22.79 -5.42
CA ASP A 137 2.42 -21.84 -4.60
C ASP A 137 1.79 -20.44 -4.64
N TYR A 138 1.05 -20.08 -3.60
CA TYR A 138 0.38 -18.79 -3.45
C TYR A 138 1.20 -17.79 -2.62
N SER A 139 2.53 -18.00 -2.50
CA SER A 139 3.45 -17.00 -1.97
C SER A 139 3.59 -15.82 -2.91
N ASN A 140 4.00 -14.66 -2.37
CA ASN A 140 4.28 -13.48 -3.18
C ASN A 140 5.23 -13.77 -4.36
N ASP A 141 6.30 -14.52 -4.09
CA ASP A 141 7.30 -14.86 -5.11
C ASP A 141 6.73 -15.80 -6.18
N GLY A 142 5.99 -16.84 -5.78
CA GLY A 142 5.34 -17.77 -6.70
C GLY A 142 4.32 -17.08 -7.60
N LEU A 143 3.48 -16.23 -7.02
CA LEU A 143 2.52 -15.42 -7.76
C LEU A 143 3.22 -14.43 -8.71
N TYR A 144 4.26 -13.75 -8.23
CA TYR A 144 5.00 -12.79 -9.05
C TYR A 144 5.65 -13.44 -10.26
N GLN A 145 6.30 -14.59 -10.09
CA GLN A 145 6.91 -15.35 -11.20
C GLN A 145 5.87 -15.78 -12.24
N THR A 146 4.72 -16.28 -11.80
CA THR A 146 3.62 -16.66 -12.69
C THR A 146 3.10 -15.47 -13.49
N LEU A 147 2.91 -14.32 -12.87
CA LEU A 147 2.43 -13.12 -13.55
C LEU A 147 3.49 -12.54 -14.50
N VAL A 148 4.76 -12.57 -14.13
CA VAL A 148 5.86 -12.13 -15.01
C VAL A 148 5.96 -13.02 -16.24
N LYS A 149 5.85 -14.33 -16.08
CA LYS A 149 5.82 -15.27 -17.22
C LYS A 149 4.68 -14.94 -18.18
N TYR A 150 3.48 -14.68 -17.68
CA TYR A 150 2.36 -14.24 -18.52
C TYR A 150 2.65 -12.91 -19.22
N VAL A 151 3.28 -11.95 -18.56
CA VAL A 151 3.70 -10.66 -19.14
C VAL A 151 4.67 -10.88 -20.31
N GLU A 152 5.66 -11.77 -20.14
CA GLU A 152 6.64 -12.11 -21.18
C GLU A 152 5.97 -12.80 -22.39
N GLU A 153 5.10 -13.78 -22.15
CA GLU A 153 4.36 -14.49 -23.19
C GLU A 153 3.46 -13.58 -24.01
N LYS A 154 2.83 -12.58 -23.37
CA LYS A 154 1.98 -11.59 -24.04
C LYS A 154 2.76 -10.41 -24.63
N GLY A 155 4.05 -10.26 -24.31
CA GLY A 155 4.88 -9.15 -24.76
C GLY A 155 4.40 -7.76 -24.27
N CYS A 156 3.78 -7.73 -23.09
CA CYS A 156 3.23 -6.51 -22.51
C CYS A 156 4.09 -6.00 -21.33
N LYS A 157 3.71 -4.90 -20.71
CA LYS A 157 4.40 -4.36 -19.51
C LYS A 157 3.78 -4.92 -18.23
N ASN A 158 4.59 -5.08 -17.17
CA ASN A 158 4.11 -5.55 -15.87
C ASN A 158 2.88 -4.80 -15.37
N GLY A 159 2.86 -3.47 -15.49
CA GLY A 159 1.73 -2.66 -15.05
C GLY A 159 0.41 -2.95 -15.77
N TYR A 160 0.48 -3.42 -17.02
CA TYR A 160 -0.70 -3.80 -17.80
C TYR A 160 -1.42 -5.02 -17.19
N VAL A 161 -0.68 -5.90 -16.53
CA VAL A 161 -1.21 -7.11 -15.87
C VAL A 161 -1.47 -6.86 -14.39
N MET A 162 -0.51 -6.24 -13.69
CA MET A 162 -0.61 -6.05 -12.25
C MET A 162 -1.72 -5.08 -11.84
N TRP A 163 -2.03 -4.08 -12.67
CA TRP A 163 -3.06 -3.09 -12.36
C TRP A 163 -4.47 -3.70 -12.27
N PRO A 164 -4.97 -4.46 -13.27
CA PRO A 164 -6.26 -5.11 -13.20
C PRO A 164 -6.40 -6.05 -11.98
N ILE A 165 -5.37 -6.87 -11.71
CA ILE A 165 -5.38 -7.78 -10.56
C ILE A 165 -5.47 -6.99 -9.26
N ARG A 166 -4.62 -5.98 -9.07
CA ARG A 166 -4.62 -5.16 -7.87
C ARG A 166 -5.96 -4.48 -7.65
N THR A 167 -6.56 -3.94 -8.72
CA THR A 167 -7.89 -3.32 -8.67
C THR A 167 -8.95 -4.35 -8.27
N ALA A 168 -8.94 -5.54 -8.86
CA ALA A 168 -9.89 -6.60 -8.54
C ALA A 168 -9.80 -7.07 -7.08
N VAL A 169 -8.59 -7.27 -6.55
CA VAL A 169 -8.40 -7.82 -5.18
C VAL A 169 -8.53 -6.78 -4.08
N SER A 170 -8.35 -5.48 -4.37
CA SER A 170 -8.40 -4.42 -3.37
C SER A 170 -9.57 -3.45 -3.50
N GLY A 171 -10.11 -3.24 -4.69
CA GLY A 171 -11.11 -2.20 -4.95
C GLY A 171 -10.59 -0.78 -4.71
N LYS A 172 -9.27 -0.56 -4.72
CA LYS A 172 -8.66 0.74 -4.41
C LYS A 172 -7.64 1.19 -5.45
N GLN A 173 -7.60 2.50 -5.70
CA GLN A 173 -6.58 3.11 -6.57
C GLN A 173 -5.19 3.09 -5.93
N MET A 174 -5.14 3.29 -4.62
CA MET A 174 -3.89 3.28 -3.85
C MET A 174 -3.95 2.17 -2.81
N THR A 175 -2.93 1.33 -2.78
CA THR A 175 -2.79 0.22 -1.85
C THR A 175 -1.43 0.29 -1.16
N PRO A 176 -1.28 -0.23 0.05
CA PRO A 176 0.00 -0.24 0.75
C PRO A 176 1.03 -1.15 0.07
N ALA A 177 0.58 -2.13 -0.70
CA ALA A 177 1.42 -3.16 -1.33
C ALA A 177 1.01 -3.43 -2.79
N GLY A 178 1.79 -4.27 -3.48
CA GLY A 178 1.50 -4.77 -4.81
C GLY A 178 0.41 -5.84 -4.85
N ALA A 179 0.00 -6.21 -6.08
CA ALA A 179 -1.07 -7.19 -6.27
C ALA A 179 -0.75 -8.56 -5.63
N THR A 180 0.45 -9.06 -5.84
CA THR A 180 0.89 -10.38 -5.38
C THR A 180 1.04 -10.48 -3.86
N GLU A 181 1.56 -9.43 -3.23
CA GLU A 181 1.64 -9.32 -1.77
C GLU A 181 0.24 -9.30 -1.13
N ILE A 182 -0.70 -8.57 -1.72
CA ILE A 182 -2.10 -8.54 -1.26
C ILE A 182 -2.74 -9.93 -1.41
N MET A 183 -2.55 -10.61 -2.55
CA MET A 183 -3.08 -11.95 -2.81
C MET A 183 -2.51 -12.99 -1.85
N GLU A 184 -1.22 -12.91 -1.52
CA GLU A 184 -0.59 -13.80 -0.53
C GLU A 184 -1.27 -13.70 0.83
N VAL A 185 -1.60 -12.47 1.28
CA VAL A 185 -2.27 -12.25 2.58
C VAL A 185 -3.74 -12.66 2.56
N LEU A 186 -4.46 -12.36 1.47
CA LEU A 186 -5.87 -12.77 1.30
C LEU A 186 -6.02 -14.30 1.17
N GLY A 187 -4.97 -14.95 0.66
CA GLY A 187 -5.03 -16.37 0.31
C GLY A 187 -5.72 -16.63 -1.03
N LYS A 188 -5.60 -17.87 -1.50
CA LYS A 188 -6.05 -18.29 -2.84
C LYS A 188 -7.55 -18.12 -3.03
N GLU A 189 -8.36 -18.65 -2.11
CA GLU A 189 -9.82 -18.67 -2.25
C GLU A 189 -10.42 -17.27 -2.33
N GLU A 190 -10.04 -16.39 -1.41
CA GLU A 190 -10.53 -15.00 -1.36
C GLU A 190 -10.05 -14.20 -2.57
N SER A 191 -8.78 -14.37 -2.97
CA SER A 191 -8.23 -13.69 -4.15
C SER A 191 -8.98 -14.08 -5.43
N LEU A 192 -9.22 -15.37 -5.64
CA LEU A 192 -9.98 -15.86 -6.80
C LEU A 192 -11.45 -15.40 -6.78
N ALA A 193 -12.09 -15.39 -5.60
CA ALA A 193 -13.46 -14.88 -5.47
C ALA A 193 -13.55 -13.41 -5.87
N ARG A 194 -12.59 -12.57 -5.44
CA ARG A 194 -12.54 -11.15 -5.79
C ARG A 194 -12.24 -10.93 -7.28
N ILE A 195 -11.35 -11.72 -7.87
CA ILE A 195 -11.07 -11.66 -9.32
C ILE A 195 -12.32 -12.01 -10.11
N ARG A 196 -13.07 -13.06 -9.73
CA ARG A 196 -14.33 -13.42 -10.38
C ARG A 196 -15.36 -12.29 -10.28
N LYS A 197 -15.52 -11.68 -9.10
CA LYS A 197 -16.39 -10.51 -8.91
C LYS A 197 -15.96 -9.33 -9.80
N GLY A 198 -14.66 -9.09 -9.95
CA GLY A 198 -14.12 -8.08 -10.86
C GLY A 198 -14.46 -8.36 -12.34
N ILE A 199 -14.37 -9.63 -12.75
CA ILE A 199 -14.76 -10.06 -14.10
C ILE A 199 -16.26 -9.83 -14.32
N GLU A 200 -17.13 -10.23 -13.38
CA GLU A 200 -18.57 -10.00 -13.44
C GLU A 200 -18.92 -8.51 -13.57
N LEU A 201 -18.27 -7.68 -12.74
CA LEU A 201 -18.44 -6.23 -12.78
C LEU A 201 -18.05 -5.64 -14.14
N LEU A 202 -16.92 -6.06 -14.71
CA LEU A 202 -16.47 -5.63 -16.03
C LEU A 202 -17.41 -6.12 -17.14
N GLN A 203 -17.86 -7.36 -17.10
CA GLN A 203 -18.79 -7.92 -18.09
C GLN A 203 -20.15 -7.20 -18.15
N ALA A 204 -20.61 -6.70 -16.99
CA ALA A 204 -21.86 -5.97 -16.91
C ALA A 204 -21.77 -4.53 -17.48
N ASN A 205 -20.55 -4.00 -17.69
CA ASN A 205 -20.31 -2.60 -18.05
C ASN A 205 -19.47 -2.41 -19.32
N VAL A 206 -19.01 -3.48 -19.95
CA VAL A 206 -18.31 -3.52 -21.22
C VAL A 206 -19.16 -4.28 -22.23
#